data_176ee95dc052753d5178fc57aa912265
#
_entry.id   176ee95dc052753d5178fc57aa912265
#
_cell.length_a   1.000
_cell.length_b   1.000
_cell.length_c   1.000
_cell.angle_alpha   90.00
_cell.angle_beta   90.00
_cell.angle_gamma   90.00
#
_symmetry.space_group_name_H-M   'P 1'
#
loop_
_entity.id
_entity.type
_entity.pdbx_description
1 polymer ?
#
loop_
_entity_poly.entity_id
_entity_poly.type
_entity_poly.pdbx_seq_one_letter_code
_entity_poly.pdbx_strand_id
1 'polypeptide(L)'
;DKISFALNQRLPEDIVVQGSCEVPADWHPRYQNSRKTYEYRILNRTFRMPTRRLDTYFYHHSLDVEKMSRAAVYLEGESFCAVNAQVKTTVRTIYACSVTKADDIITIRVTGNGFLYNMVRIIAGTLIQVGGGQIEPEQIEQILAARDREAAGPTAPAHGLTMMGIEYMEEKDIDTQGVV
;
A
#
# COMPACT_ATOMS: atom_id res chain seq x y z
N ASP A 1 26.65 -1.19 14.32
CA ASP A 1 26.52 -2.65 14.30
C ASP A 1 26.35 -3.28 15.69
N LYS A 2 27.08 -2.81 16.73
CA LYS A 2 26.96 -3.36 18.10
C LYS A 2 25.55 -3.20 18.68
N ILE A 3 24.85 -2.12 18.38
CA ILE A 3 23.48 -1.85 18.88
C ILE A 3 22.50 -2.86 18.30
N SER A 4 22.53 -3.08 16.97
CA SER A 4 21.68 -4.08 16.30
C SER A 4 21.91 -5.47 16.87
N PHE A 5 23.15 -5.84 17.11
CA PHE A 5 23.53 -7.14 17.70
C PHE A 5 22.98 -7.30 19.12
N ALA A 6 23.14 -6.29 19.97
CA ALA A 6 22.67 -6.31 21.35
C ALA A 6 21.14 -6.39 21.44
N LEU A 7 20.42 -5.67 20.55
CA LEU A 7 18.97 -5.70 20.49
C LEU A 7 18.46 -7.07 20.03
N ASN A 8 19.03 -7.64 18.97
CA ASN A 8 18.60 -8.92 18.42
C ASN A 8 18.77 -10.10 19.38
N GLN A 9 19.62 -9.98 20.40
CA GLN A 9 19.73 -10.99 21.47
C GLN A 9 18.54 -10.99 22.45
N ARG A 10 17.71 -9.97 22.42
CA ARG A 10 16.59 -9.76 23.37
C ARG A 10 15.22 -9.69 22.69
N LEU A 11 15.20 -9.44 21.38
CA LEU A 11 13.97 -9.36 20.61
C LEU A 11 13.38 -10.75 20.33
N PRO A 12 12.07 -10.88 20.21
CA PRO A 12 11.42 -12.11 19.78
C PRO A 12 11.78 -12.42 18.31
N GLU A 13 11.60 -13.67 17.89
CA GLU A 13 12.03 -14.17 16.57
C GLU A 13 11.40 -13.44 15.36
N ASP A 14 10.24 -12.83 15.56
CA ASP A 14 9.52 -12.08 14.53
C ASP A 14 9.93 -10.60 14.43
N ILE A 15 10.89 -10.15 15.24
CA ILE A 15 11.43 -8.79 15.21
C ILE A 15 12.96 -8.85 15.09
N VAL A 16 13.49 -8.34 13.97
CA VAL A 16 14.92 -8.34 13.70
C VAL A 16 15.40 -6.94 13.28
N VAL A 17 16.37 -6.39 14.00
CA VAL A 17 17.05 -5.14 13.64
C VAL A 17 18.13 -5.45 12.60
N GLN A 18 17.96 -4.94 11.38
CA GLN A 18 18.86 -5.19 10.26
C GLN A 18 20.10 -4.27 10.28
N GLY A 19 19.98 -3.09 10.87
CA GLY A 19 21.08 -2.13 10.97
C GLY A 19 20.75 -0.98 11.91
N SER A 20 21.76 -0.20 12.27
CA SER A 20 21.64 1.02 13.05
C SER A 20 22.65 2.05 12.57
N CYS A 21 22.25 3.33 12.57
CA CYS A 21 23.10 4.45 12.23
C CYS A 21 22.82 5.65 13.14
N GLU A 22 23.78 6.53 13.24
CA GLU A 22 23.60 7.83 13.89
C GLU A 22 22.81 8.76 12.95
N VAL A 23 21.98 9.59 13.54
CA VAL A 23 21.20 10.62 12.84
C VAL A 23 21.30 11.93 13.59
N PRO A 24 21.05 13.10 12.96
CA PRO A 24 20.97 14.40 13.64
C PRO A 24 20.01 14.36 14.82
N ALA A 25 20.28 15.14 15.87
CA ALA A 25 19.50 15.13 17.11
C ALA A 25 18.04 15.58 16.95
N ASP A 26 17.74 16.35 15.93
CA ASP A 26 16.40 16.81 15.54
C ASP A 26 15.70 15.88 14.55
N TRP A 27 16.38 14.82 14.09
CA TRP A 27 15.80 13.84 13.17
C TRP A 27 14.73 12.98 13.86
N HIS A 28 13.61 12.83 13.20
CA HIS A 28 12.52 11.99 13.74
C HIS A 28 11.86 11.17 12.60
N PRO A 29 11.80 9.83 12.71
CA PRO A 29 11.38 8.95 11.61
C PRO A 29 9.96 9.21 11.10
N ARG A 30 9.08 9.75 11.95
CA ARG A 30 7.69 10.03 11.58
C ARG A 30 7.52 11.31 10.77
N TYR A 31 8.45 12.28 10.92
CA TYR A 31 8.31 13.61 10.33
C TYR A 31 9.24 13.83 9.14
N GLN A 32 10.11 12.88 8.85
CA GLN A 32 10.95 12.94 7.67
C GLN A 32 10.15 12.66 6.40
N ASN A 33 10.53 13.33 5.32
CA ASN A 33 10.04 12.98 4.00
C ASN A 33 10.43 11.54 3.68
N SER A 34 9.46 10.78 3.25
CA SER A 34 9.69 9.36 3.02
C SER A 34 8.81 8.84 1.89
N ARG A 35 9.33 7.86 1.18
CA ARG A 35 8.59 7.02 0.24
C ARG A 35 8.27 5.71 0.94
N LYS A 36 7.01 5.32 0.96
CA LYS A 36 6.54 4.08 1.60
C LYS A 36 5.96 3.17 0.54
N THR A 37 6.38 1.91 0.58
CA THR A 37 5.87 0.88 -0.34
C THR A 37 5.14 -0.20 0.45
N TYR A 38 3.94 -0.52 0.00
CA TYR A 38 3.11 -1.60 0.51
C TYR A 38 2.80 -2.60 -0.59
N GLU A 39 2.63 -3.85 -0.22
CA GLU A 39 2.03 -4.89 -1.04
C GLU A 39 0.77 -5.41 -0.39
N TYR A 40 -0.25 -5.63 -1.21
CA TYR A 40 -1.41 -6.41 -0.83
C TYR A 40 -1.46 -7.67 -1.69
N ARG A 41 -1.40 -8.85 -1.03
CA ARG A 41 -1.32 -10.14 -1.69
C ARG A 41 -2.63 -10.89 -1.61
N ILE A 42 -3.10 -11.39 -2.75
CA ILE A 42 -4.34 -12.13 -2.91
C ILE A 42 -4.00 -13.54 -3.40
N LEU A 43 -4.39 -14.55 -2.63
CA LEU A 43 -4.37 -15.94 -3.10
C LEU A 43 -5.64 -16.19 -3.91
N ASN A 44 -5.50 -16.16 -5.24
CA ASN A 44 -6.62 -16.27 -6.18
C ASN A 44 -6.67 -17.65 -6.81
N ARG A 45 -7.39 -18.56 -6.16
CA ARG A 45 -7.57 -19.97 -6.58
C ARG A 45 -8.82 -20.58 -5.94
N THR A 46 -9.20 -21.77 -6.39
CA THR A 46 -10.40 -22.47 -5.91
C THR A 46 -10.33 -22.85 -4.43
N PHE A 47 -9.18 -23.35 -3.95
CA PHE A 47 -9.03 -23.85 -2.59
C PHE A 47 -7.99 -23.03 -1.82
N ARG A 48 -8.20 -22.92 -0.50
CA ARG A 48 -7.25 -22.27 0.42
C ARG A 48 -5.92 -23.01 0.47
N MET A 49 -4.85 -22.26 0.73
CA MET A 49 -3.53 -22.81 1.01
C MET A 49 -3.15 -22.47 2.47
N PRO A 50 -3.13 -23.44 3.39
CA PRO A 50 -2.90 -23.19 4.82
C PRO A 50 -1.59 -22.48 5.11
N THR A 51 -0.54 -22.74 4.32
CA THR A 51 0.79 -22.14 4.45
C THR A 51 0.79 -20.65 4.09
N ARG A 52 -0.24 -20.15 3.39
CA ARG A 52 -0.38 -18.76 2.97
C ARG A 52 -1.43 -17.98 3.76
N ARG A 53 -1.97 -18.56 4.84
CA ARG A 53 -3.09 -17.95 5.58
C ARG A 53 -2.74 -16.65 6.32
N LEU A 54 -1.46 -16.41 6.60
CA LEU A 54 -0.99 -15.26 7.36
C LEU A 54 -0.49 -14.09 6.49
N ASP A 55 -0.21 -14.35 5.21
CA ASP A 55 0.42 -13.40 4.31
C ASP A 55 -0.37 -13.11 3.02
N THR A 56 -1.56 -13.74 2.85
CA THR A 56 -2.41 -13.53 1.67
C THR A 56 -3.89 -13.50 2.04
N TYR A 57 -4.64 -12.64 1.35
CA TYR A 57 -6.10 -12.70 1.35
C TYR A 57 -6.58 -13.75 0.35
N PHE A 58 -7.28 -14.76 0.83
CA PHE A 58 -7.86 -15.78 -0.04
C PHE A 58 -9.14 -15.28 -0.73
N TYR A 59 -9.15 -15.31 -2.06
CA TYR A 59 -10.28 -14.95 -2.89
C TYR A 59 -10.51 -16.02 -3.96
N HIS A 60 -11.66 -16.72 -3.89
CA HIS A 60 -11.90 -17.92 -4.69
C HIS A 60 -12.50 -17.65 -6.08
N HIS A 61 -13.14 -16.48 -6.27
CA HIS A 61 -13.64 -16.12 -7.60
C HIS A 61 -12.49 -15.65 -8.49
N SER A 62 -12.60 -15.93 -9.80
CA SER A 62 -11.59 -15.44 -10.76
C SER A 62 -11.54 -13.91 -10.76
N LEU A 63 -10.34 -13.38 -10.85
CA LEU A 63 -10.09 -11.95 -10.98
C LEU A 63 -9.39 -11.68 -12.32
N ASP A 64 -9.88 -10.67 -13.03
CA ASP A 64 -9.27 -10.15 -14.26
C ASP A 64 -8.13 -9.20 -13.89
N VAL A 65 -6.90 -9.72 -13.96
CA VAL A 65 -5.69 -8.98 -13.59
C VAL A 65 -5.39 -7.84 -14.57
N GLU A 66 -5.77 -7.98 -15.83
CA GLU A 66 -5.57 -6.92 -16.83
C GLU A 66 -6.48 -5.72 -16.54
N LYS A 67 -7.74 -5.96 -16.20
CA LYS A 67 -8.65 -4.91 -15.73
C LYS A 67 -8.12 -4.24 -14.45
N MET A 68 -7.64 -5.02 -13.48
CA MET A 68 -7.03 -4.48 -12.26
C MET A 68 -5.79 -3.62 -12.55
N SER A 69 -4.92 -4.06 -13.47
CA SER A 69 -3.73 -3.30 -13.87
C SER A 69 -4.09 -1.99 -14.56
N ARG A 70 -5.09 -1.99 -15.45
CA ARG A 70 -5.58 -0.75 -16.08
C ARG A 70 -6.14 0.22 -15.04
N ALA A 71 -6.93 -0.29 -14.10
CA ALA A 71 -7.50 0.50 -13.02
C ALA A 71 -6.42 1.12 -12.10
N ALA A 72 -5.32 0.40 -11.88
CA ALA A 72 -4.23 0.85 -11.02
C ALA A 72 -3.55 2.13 -11.53
N VAL A 73 -3.50 2.33 -12.84
CA VAL A 73 -2.90 3.53 -13.46
C VAL A 73 -3.64 4.81 -13.06
N TYR A 74 -4.96 4.75 -12.96
CA TYR A 74 -5.78 5.92 -12.55
C TYR A 74 -5.55 6.36 -11.10
N LEU A 75 -4.90 5.52 -10.28
CA LEU A 75 -4.59 5.85 -8.89
C LEU A 75 -3.29 6.66 -8.75
N GLU A 76 -2.45 6.71 -9.78
CA GLU A 76 -1.16 7.40 -9.74
C GLU A 76 -1.33 8.91 -9.82
N GLY A 77 -0.54 9.65 -9.04
CA GLY A 77 -0.56 11.11 -9.00
C GLY A 77 -1.69 11.71 -8.15
N GLU A 78 -2.70 10.94 -7.78
CA GLU A 78 -3.92 11.46 -7.18
C GLU A 78 -3.87 11.58 -5.66
N SER A 79 -4.67 12.52 -5.17
CA SER A 79 -4.85 12.81 -3.75
C SER A 79 -6.05 12.07 -3.18
N PHE A 80 -5.79 11.24 -2.19
CA PHE A 80 -6.86 10.55 -1.46
C PHE A 80 -7.31 11.36 -0.25
N CYS A 81 -8.62 11.54 -0.10
CA CYS A 81 -9.23 12.06 1.10
C CYS A 81 -9.84 10.91 1.91
N ALA A 82 -9.50 10.83 3.20
CA ALA A 82 -10.20 9.92 4.12
C ALA A 82 -11.06 10.75 5.07
N VAL A 83 -12.32 10.39 5.17
CA VAL A 83 -13.22 10.90 6.22
C VAL A 83 -12.70 10.39 7.57
N ASN A 84 -12.59 11.28 8.56
CA ASN A 84 -12.13 10.98 9.94
C ASN A 84 -10.62 10.71 10.14
N ALA A 85 -9.75 11.21 9.28
CA ALA A 85 -8.31 11.13 9.56
C ALA A 85 -7.91 12.18 10.61
N GLN A 86 -7.34 11.73 11.75
CA GLN A 86 -6.73 12.58 12.78
C GLN A 86 -5.35 13.10 12.30
N VAL A 87 -5.28 13.68 11.12
CA VAL A 87 -4.03 14.17 10.52
C VAL A 87 -4.20 15.60 10.02
N LYS A 88 -3.13 16.38 10.08
CA LYS A 88 -3.13 17.80 9.66
C LYS A 88 -3.46 18.00 8.17
N THR A 89 -3.16 16.98 7.32
CA THR A 89 -3.49 17.01 5.89
C THR A 89 -4.05 15.65 5.48
N THR A 90 -5.10 15.67 4.66
CA THR A 90 -5.74 14.46 4.09
C THR A 90 -5.20 14.12 2.71
N VAL A 91 -4.34 14.95 2.13
CA VAL A 91 -3.75 14.76 0.81
C VAL A 91 -2.58 13.77 0.89
N ARG A 92 -2.59 12.75 0.04
CA ARG A 92 -1.52 11.78 -0.13
C ARG A 92 -1.31 11.53 -1.61
N THR A 93 -0.05 11.54 -2.03
CA THR A 93 0.32 11.29 -3.43
C THR A 93 0.78 9.85 -3.59
N ILE A 94 0.18 9.14 -4.53
CA ILE A 94 0.63 7.82 -4.97
C ILE A 94 1.61 8.01 -6.13
N TYR A 95 2.83 7.55 -5.95
CA TYR A 95 3.88 7.63 -6.97
C TYR A 95 3.80 6.50 -7.99
N ALA A 96 3.34 5.32 -7.54
CA ALA A 96 3.16 4.17 -8.41
C ALA A 96 2.14 3.21 -7.81
N CYS A 97 1.33 2.60 -8.68
CA CYS A 97 0.41 1.53 -8.33
C CYS A 97 0.46 0.47 -9.42
N SER A 98 0.79 -0.76 -9.06
CA SER A 98 0.91 -1.86 -10.04
C SER A 98 0.20 -3.12 -9.53
N VAL A 99 -0.30 -3.92 -10.48
CA VAL A 99 -0.89 -5.22 -10.21
C VAL A 99 -0.17 -6.26 -11.05
N THR A 100 0.31 -7.30 -10.39
CA THR A 100 1.00 -8.42 -11.05
C THR A 100 0.42 -9.74 -10.58
N LYS A 101 0.56 -10.78 -11.40
CA LYS A 101 0.19 -12.14 -11.02
C LYS A 101 1.36 -13.07 -11.26
N ALA A 102 1.67 -13.87 -10.24
CA ALA A 102 2.62 -14.97 -10.33
C ALA A 102 1.92 -16.21 -9.75
N ASP A 103 1.74 -17.23 -10.58
CA ASP A 103 0.97 -18.42 -10.25
C ASP A 103 -0.43 -18.07 -9.73
N ASP A 104 -0.73 -18.47 -8.49
CA ASP A 104 -2.00 -18.20 -7.81
C ASP A 104 -2.01 -16.89 -6.99
N ILE A 105 -0.91 -16.14 -6.98
CA ILE A 105 -0.78 -14.92 -6.19
C ILE A 105 -0.91 -13.68 -7.08
N ILE A 106 -1.90 -12.85 -6.77
CA ILE A 106 -2.02 -11.50 -7.31
C ILE A 106 -1.43 -10.54 -6.27
N THR A 107 -0.49 -9.70 -6.69
CA THR A 107 0.15 -8.69 -5.85
C THR A 107 -0.21 -7.30 -6.35
N ILE A 108 -0.81 -6.51 -5.48
CA ILE A 108 -1.04 -5.08 -5.68
C ILE A 108 0.06 -4.36 -4.90
N ARG A 109 0.94 -3.63 -5.60
CA ARG A 109 2.02 -2.84 -4.99
C ARG A 109 1.70 -1.37 -5.13
N VAL A 110 1.76 -0.65 -4.01
CA VAL A 110 1.47 0.78 -3.95
C VAL A 110 2.61 1.51 -3.27
N THR A 111 3.12 2.55 -3.92
CA THR A 111 4.18 3.42 -3.40
C THR A 111 3.68 4.86 -3.34
N GLY A 112 3.92 5.56 -2.24
CA GLY A 112 3.47 6.93 -2.06
C GLY A 112 4.23 7.68 -0.97
N ASN A 113 3.95 8.99 -0.81
CA ASN A 113 4.55 9.83 0.24
C ASN A 113 4.01 9.52 1.65
N GLY A 114 2.95 8.77 1.73
CA GLY A 114 2.28 8.36 2.96
C GLY A 114 0.90 7.78 2.63
N PHE A 115 0.28 7.18 3.65
CA PHE A 115 -1.04 6.57 3.48
C PHE A 115 -1.94 6.95 4.65
N LEU A 116 -3.21 7.18 4.36
CA LEU A 116 -4.25 7.38 5.35
C LEU A 116 -4.67 6.05 5.96
N TYR A 117 -5.44 6.11 7.04
CA TYR A 117 -5.93 4.91 7.70
C TYR A 117 -6.68 3.99 6.72
N ASN A 118 -6.29 2.74 6.66
CA ASN A 118 -6.81 1.71 5.75
C ASN A 118 -6.68 2.00 4.24
N MET A 119 -6.04 3.08 3.82
CA MET A 119 -6.01 3.52 2.42
C MET A 119 -5.57 2.42 1.44
N VAL A 120 -4.45 1.73 1.70
CA VAL A 120 -3.97 0.64 0.81
C VAL A 120 -4.97 -0.53 0.76
N ARG A 121 -5.61 -0.85 1.88
CA ARG A 121 -6.63 -1.91 1.93
C ARG A 121 -7.92 -1.52 1.19
N ILE A 122 -8.27 -0.24 1.18
CA ILE A 122 -9.40 0.28 0.40
C ILE A 122 -9.07 0.23 -1.09
N ILE A 123 -7.87 0.64 -1.48
CA ILE A 123 -7.36 0.49 -2.86
C ILE A 123 -7.45 -0.98 -3.29
N ALA A 124 -6.94 -1.89 -2.46
CA ALA A 124 -7.00 -3.32 -2.76
C ALA A 124 -8.43 -3.83 -2.92
N GLY A 125 -9.35 -3.44 -2.04
CA GLY A 125 -10.76 -3.82 -2.13
C GLY A 125 -11.45 -3.28 -3.38
N THR A 126 -11.13 -2.05 -3.77
CA THR A 126 -11.65 -1.44 -5.00
C THR A 126 -11.12 -2.15 -6.24
N LEU A 127 -9.81 -2.45 -6.29
CA LEU A 127 -9.23 -3.20 -7.41
C LEU A 127 -9.75 -4.64 -7.49
N ILE A 128 -10.08 -5.27 -6.36
CA ILE A 128 -10.74 -6.59 -6.34
C ILE A 128 -12.13 -6.50 -6.98
N GLN A 129 -12.91 -5.44 -6.72
CA GLN A 129 -14.19 -5.26 -7.38
C GLN A 129 -14.04 -5.01 -8.89
N VAL A 130 -12.99 -4.30 -9.31
CA VAL A 130 -12.66 -4.16 -10.74
C VAL A 130 -12.34 -5.52 -11.35
N GLY A 131 -11.46 -6.30 -10.74
CA GLY A 131 -11.10 -7.65 -11.21
C GLY A 131 -12.28 -8.62 -11.23
N GLY A 132 -13.24 -8.42 -10.33
CA GLY A 132 -14.50 -9.16 -10.27
C GLY A 132 -15.60 -8.67 -11.25
N GLY A 133 -15.32 -7.59 -12.00
CA GLY A 133 -16.26 -7.02 -12.99
C GLY A 133 -17.42 -6.23 -12.37
N GLN A 134 -17.32 -5.82 -11.12
CA GLN A 134 -18.35 -5.00 -10.44
C GLN A 134 -18.14 -3.50 -10.70
N ILE A 135 -16.91 -3.11 -11.01
CA ILE A 135 -16.50 -1.74 -11.35
C ILE A 135 -15.66 -1.82 -12.63
N GLU A 136 -15.92 -0.96 -13.61
CA GLU A 136 -15.04 -0.86 -14.77
C GLU A 136 -13.81 0.00 -14.44
N PRO A 137 -12.62 -0.28 -15.04
CA PRO A 137 -11.38 0.43 -14.73
C PRO A 137 -11.49 1.96 -14.79
N GLU A 138 -12.22 2.48 -15.75
CA GLU A 138 -12.40 3.93 -16.01
C GLU A 138 -13.25 4.62 -14.93
N GLN A 139 -14.04 3.86 -14.16
CA GLN A 139 -14.83 4.40 -13.05
C GLN A 139 -13.98 4.81 -11.84
N ILE A 140 -12.71 4.38 -11.78
CA ILE A 140 -11.77 4.80 -10.73
C ILE A 140 -11.63 6.32 -10.70
N GLU A 141 -11.59 7.01 -11.84
CA GLU A 141 -11.55 8.48 -11.90
C GLU A 141 -12.77 9.11 -11.21
N GLN A 142 -13.95 8.55 -11.45
CA GLN A 142 -15.19 9.05 -10.82
C GLN A 142 -15.19 8.82 -9.31
N ILE A 143 -14.69 7.65 -8.86
CA ILE A 143 -14.55 7.32 -7.44
C ILE A 143 -13.58 8.30 -6.75
N LEU A 144 -12.47 8.63 -7.39
CA LEU A 144 -11.49 9.61 -6.89
C LEU A 144 -12.09 11.01 -6.84
N ALA A 145 -12.79 11.43 -7.91
CA ALA A 145 -13.43 12.74 -8.02
C ALA A 145 -14.54 12.94 -6.99
N ALA A 146 -15.27 11.88 -6.63
CA ALA A 146 -16.33 11.91 -5.64
C ALA A 146 -15.82 12.30 -4.24
N ARG A 147 -14.56 11.99 -3.92
CA ARG A 147 -13.95 12.20 -2.59
C ARG A 147 -14.79 11.61 -1.45
N ASP A 148 -15.54 10.57 -1.76
CA ASP A 148 -16.44 9.90 -0.85
C ASP A 148 -15.93 8.48 -0.59
N ARG A 149 -15.82 8.12 0.71
CA ARG A 149 -15.40 6.78 1.11
C ARG A 149 -16.39 5.70 0.64
N GLU A 150 -17.68 6.02 0.58
CA GLU A 150 -18.73 5.07 0.20
C GLU A 150 -18.71 4.75 -1.30
N ALA A 151 -18.16 5.64 -2.12
CA ALA A 151 -17.97 5.40 -3.55
C ALA A 151 -16.86 4.38 -3.83
N ALA A 152 -15.91 4.21 -2.92
CA ALA A 152 -14.82 3.26 -3.06
C ALA A 152 -15.23 1.86 -2.59
N GLY A 153 -14.49 0.84 -3.03
CA GLY A 153 -14.70 -0.53 -2.63
C GLY A 153 -14.50 -0.81 -1.14
N PRO A 154 -14.82 -2.01 -0.66
CA PRO A 154 -14.71 -2.39 0.75
C PRO A 154 -13.26 -2.39 1.22
N THR A 155 -13.05 -2.24 2.53
CA THR A 155 -11.72 -2.40 3.12
C THR A 155 -11.33 -3.89 3.08
N ALA A 156 -10.33 -4.24 2.30
CA ALA A 156 -9.83 -5.60 2.20
C ALA A 156 -9.26 -6.11 3.54
N PRO A 157 -9.28 -7.42 3.83
CA PRO A 157 -8.78 -8.00 5.09
C PRO A 157 -7.31 -7.66 5.36
N ALA A 158 -6.95 -7.48 6.65
CA ALA A 158 -5.62 -6.98 7.02
C ALA A 158 -4.47 -7.94 6.69
N HIS A 159 -4.69 -9.25 6.78
CA HIS A 159 -3.64 -10.26 6.64
C HIS A 159 -3.00 -10.38 5.24
N GLY A 160 -3.60 -9.75 4.21
CA GLY A 160 -2.97 -9.62 2.90
C GLY A 160 -1.99 -8.45 2.78
N LEU A 161 -1.96 -7.52 3.75
CA LEU A 161 -1.17 -6.30 3.69
C LEU A 161 0.22 -6.47 4.32
N THR A 162 1.26 -6.08 3.59
CA THR A 162 2.64 -6.02 4.09
C THR A 162 3.26 -4.68 3.73
N MET A 163 3.92 -4.02 4.70
CA MET A 163 4.80 -2.90 4.42
C MET A 163 6.13 -3.45 3.91
N MET A 164 6.52 -3.10 2.69
CA MET A 164 7.75 -3.60 2.06
C MET A 164 8.97 -2.76 2.44
N GLY A 165 8.78 -1.47 2.67
CA GLY A 165 9.87 -0.58 3.04
C GLY A 165 9.45 0.86 3.25
N ILE A 166 10.35 1.60 3.89
CA ILE A 166 10.32 3.05 4.03
C ILE A 166 11.69 3.55 3.59
N GLU A 167 11.69 4.40 2.57
CA GLU A 167 12.87 5.11 2.09
C GLU A 167 12.79 6.55 2.59
N TYR A 168 13.74 6.98 3.41
CA TYR A 168 13.86 8.37 3.83
C TYR A 168 14.59 9.16 2.74
N MET A 169 13.97 10.25 2.29
CA MET A 169 14.48 11.08 1.20
C MET A 169 15.30 12.23 1.78
N GLU A 170 16.45 12.48 1.20
CA GLU A 170 17.20 13.72 1.46
C GLU A 170 16.47 14.90 0.79
N GLU A 171 16.68 16.13 1.30
CA GLU A 171 16.06 17.34 0.71
C GLU A 171 16.37 17.52 -0.79
N LYS A 172 17.45 16.93 -1.27
CA LYS A 172 17.87 16.94 -2.69
C LYS A 172 17.03 16.04 -3.59
N ASP A 173 16.35 15.06 -3.02
CA ASP A 173 15.56 14.05 -3.74
C ASP A 173 14.08 14.44 -3.86
N ILE A 174 13.72 15.59 -3.31
CA ILE A 174 12.36 16.13 -3.42
C ILE A 174 12.23 16.72 -4.83
N ASP A 175 11.69 15.93 -5.72
CA ASP A 175 11.39 16.34 -7.09
C ASP A 175 10.43 17.53 -7.07
N THR A 176 10.90 18.69 -7.49
CA THR A 176 10.15 19.94 -7.62
C THR A 176 9.18 19.93 -8.82
N GLN A 177 8.85 18.77 -9.34
CA GLN A 177 7.88 18.62 -10.43
C GLN A 177 6.47 18.44 -9.86
N GLY A 178 5.75 19.53 -9.72
CA GLY A 178 4.32 19.46 -9.47
C GLY A 178 3.74 20.53 -8.57
N VAL A 179 4.17 21.80 -8.73
CA VAL A 179 3.36 22.95 -8.31
C VAL A 179 3.30 23.93 -9.49
N VAL A 180 2.34 23.75 -10.33
CA VAL A 180 1.79 24.82 -11.18
C VAL A 180 0.28 24.78 -11.04
#